data_582aacaa98607e41220c19bc3d539f0b
#
_entry.id   582aacaa98607e41220c19bc3d539f0b
#
_cell.length_a   1.000
_cell.length_b   1.000
_cell.length_c   1.000
_cell.angle_alpha   90.00
_cell.angle_beta   90.00
_cell.angle_gamma   90.00
#
_symmetry.space_group_name_H-M   'P 1'
#
loop_
_entity.id
_entity.type
_entity.pdbx_description
1 polymer ?
#
loop_
_entity_poly.entity_id
_entity_poly.type
_entity_poly.pdbx_seq_one_letter_code
_entity_poly.pdbx_strand_id
1 'polypeptide(L)'
;MLTLDKFEEASKIVSEVTLETKLIYSDFLSEKCGNSIYLKPENMQLTGAYKVRGAYYKISTLTAEERKKGLITASAGNHAQGVAYAAKKFGAKATIVMPTTTPLIKVNRTKNLGAEVVLYGDVYDEACAKAYELADAHGYTFIHPFDDLAVATGQGTIAMEIFKELPLVEYILVPIGGGGLATGVSTLAKLLNPKIKVIGVEPAGANCMQASIKNGKVTTLPTVNTIADGTAVKTPGSNIFPYIQKNLDDIITVEDDELIAAFLDMVENHKMVVENSGLLTVAALNKLNVKGKRVVSILSGGNMDVITMSSVVQQGLIFRDRIFTVSVLLPDKPGELARVAETIAGVQGNVIKLEHNQFVTTNRNAAVELRITLEAFGTDHKNQILDALEKGDYQPKIVRTSL
;
A
#
# COMPACT_ATOMS: atom_id res chain seq x y z
N MET A 1 21.90 -19.83 -4.06
CA MET A 1 20.62 -20.58 -4.07
C MET A 1 19.95 -20.40 -2.73
N LEU A 2 18.64 -20.23 -2.71
CA LEU A 2 17.84 -20.11 -1.48
C LEU A 2 17.59 -21.52 -0.92
N THR A 3 17.99 -21.78 0.31
CA THR A 3 17.88 -23.10 0.99
C THR A 3 17.20 -22.92 2.36
N LEU A 4 16.64 -23.98 2.92
CA LEU A 4 15.99 -23.94 4.24
C LEU A 4 16.96 -23.47 5.32
N ASP A 5 18.19 -24.01 5.34
CA ASP A 5 19.21 -23.62 6.33
C ASP A 5 19.49 -22.10 6.34
N LYS A 6 19.53 -21.48 5.14
CA LYS A 6 19.69 -20.00 5.03
C LYS A 6 18.50 -19.22 5.58
N PHE A 7 17.28 -19.72 5.39
CA PHE A 7 16.10 -19.10 5.99
C PHE A 7 16.07 -19.27 7.52
N GLU A 8 16.51 -20.43 8.03
CA GLU A 8 16.62 -20.67 9.48
C GLU A 8 17.70 -19.76 10.11
N GLU A 9 18.86 -19.62 9.45
CA GLU A 9 19.92 -18.69 9.85
C GLU A 9 19.39 -17.24 9.83
N ALA A 10 18.76 -16.84 8.73
CA ALA A 10 18.19 -15.50 8.59
C ALA A 10 17.12 -15.22 9.67
N SER A 11 16.29 -16.21 9.99
CA SER A 11 15.26 -16.06 11.02
C SER A 11 15.85 -15.77 12.40
N LYS A 12 16.96 -16.43 12.76
CA LYS A 12 17.68 -16.17 14.01
C LYS A 12 18.28 -14.76 14.03
N ILE A 13 18.96 -14.37 12.96
CA ILE A 13 19.61 -13.06 12.86
C ILE A 13 18.56 -11.93 12.83
N VAL A 14 17.51 -12.06 12.03
CA VAL A 14 16.48 -11.04 11.88
C VAL A 14 15.68 -10.83 13.17
N SER A 15 15.50 -11.88 13.98
CA SER A 15 14.79 -11.78 15.28
C SER A 15 15.41 -10.78 16.25
N GLU A 16 16.67 -10.41 16.07
CA GLU A 16 17.36 -9.41 16.90
C GLU A 16 16.82 -7.98 16.70
N VAL A 17 16.17 -7.73 15.56
CA VAL A 17 15.75 -6.37 15.13
C VAL A 17 14.30 -6.29 14.67
N THR A 18 13.56 -7.36 14.72
CA THR A 18 12.14 -7.37 14.32
C THR A 18 11.23 -7.62 15.51
N LEU A 19 10.03 -7.08 15.42
CA LEU A 19 8.94 -7.47 16.28
C LEU A 19 8.32 -8.76 15.75
N GLU A 20 8.00 -9.70 16.63
CA GLU A 20 7.18 -10.85 16.29
C GLU A 20 5.74 -10.36 16.04
N THR A 21 5.44 -10.02 14.78
CA THR A 21 4.12 -9.56 14.38
C THR A 21 3.18 -10.76 14.27
N LYS A 22 2.43 -11.02 15.35
CA LYS A 22 1.53 -12.18 15.40
C LYS A 22 0.41 -12.10 14.38
N LEU A 23 -0.05 -13.26 13.92
CA LEU A 23 -1.20 -13.36 13.03
C LEU A 23 -2.47 -12.86 13.75
N ILE A 24 -3.23 -12.03 13.06
CA ILE A 24 -4.51 -11.49 13.56
C ILE A 24 -5.62 -12.11 12.71
N TYR A 25 -6.48 -12.89 13.35
CA TYR A 25 -7.69 -13.39 12.68
C TYR A 25 -8.67 -12.23 12.44
N SER A 26 -9.26 -12.20 11.25
CA SER A 26 -10.20 -11.16 10.84
C SER A 26 -11.58 -11.75 10.62
N ASP A 27 -12.50 -11.61 11.57
CA ASP A 27 -13.90 -12.00 11.40
C ASP A 27 -14.52 -11.29 10.20
N PHE A 28 -14.39 -9.96 10.13
CA PHE A 28 -14.94 -9.13 9.06
C PHE A 28 -14.50 -9.58 7.66
N LEU A 29 -13.21 -9.76 7.41
CA LEU A 29 -12.71 -10.19 6.11
C LEU A 29 -13.06 -11.65 5.82
N SER A 30 -13.13 -12.48 6.85
CA SER A 30 -13.51 -13.89 6.72
C SER A 30 -14.97 -14.05 6.28
N GLU A 31 -15.88 -13.33 6.89
CA GLU A 31 -17.29 -13.29 6.49
C GLU A 31 -17.45 -12.74 5.07
N LYS A 32 -16.77 -11.62 4.78
CA LYS A 32 -16.85 -10.95 3.48
C LYS A 32 -16.40 -11.83 2.32
N CYS A 33 -15.33 -12.62 2.48
CA CYS A 33 -14.78 -13.45 1.39
C CYS A 33 -15.07 -14.95 1.51
N GLY A 34 -15.65 -15.43 2.61
CA GLY A 34 -16.00 -16.85 2.83
C GLY A 34 -14.77 -17.76 3.03
N ASN A 35 -13.69 -17.24 3.60
CA ASN A 35 -12.47 -17.95 3.96
C ASN A 35 -12.07 -17.59 5.40
N SER A 36 -11.16 -18.34 6.01
CA SER A 36 -10.57 -17.97 7.31
C SER A 36 -9.36 -17.07 7.06
N ILE A 37 -9.51 -15.76 7.26
CA ILE A 37 -8.49 -14.76 6.94
C ILE A 37 -7.66 -14.42 8.18
N TYR A 38 -6.35 -14.49 8.02
CA TYR A 38 -5.34 -14.09 8.99
C TYR A 38 -4.47 -12.98 8.39
N LEU A 39 -4.26 -11.91 9.13
CA LEU A 39 -3.42 -10.79 8.74
C LEU A 39 -2.03 -10.95 9.35
N LYS A 40 -0.97 -10.84 8.54
CA LYS A 40 0.42 -10.74 8.99
C LYS A 40 0.83 -9.27 9.00
N PRO A 41 0.80 -8.58 10.15
CA PRO A 41 0.88 -7.11 10.21
C PRO A 41 2.32 -6.59 10.19
N GLU A 42 3.04 -6.73 9.07
CA GLU A 42 4.38 -6.18 8.89
C GLU A 42 4.41 -4.64 8.84
N ASN A 43 3.26 -3.99 8.69
CA ASN A 43 3.10 -2.55 8.91
C ASN A 43 3.40 -2.11 10.36
N MET A 44 3.39 -3.04 11.30
CA MET A 44 3.69 -2.78 12.72
C MET A 44 5.16 -3.03 13.11
N GLN A 45 6.04 -3.31 12.15
CA GLN A 45 7.47 -3.42 12.40
C GLN A 45 8.08 -2.08 12.88
N LEU A 46 9.23 -2.13 13.55
CA LEU A 46 9.93 -0.96 14.12
C LEU A 46 10.16 0.16 13.09
N THR A 47 10.36 -0.19 11.82
CA THR A 47 10.50 0.77 10.71
C THR A 47 9.19 0.99 9.95
N GLY A 48 8.07 0.48 10.46
CA GLY A 48 6.76 0.58 9.83
C GLY A 48 6.59 -0.30 8.58
N ALA A 49 7.51 -1.22 8.27
CA ALA A 49 7.40 -2.12 7.12
C ALA A 49 8.38 -3.30 7.22
N TYR A 50 8.11 -4.36 6.48
CA TYR A 50 8.90 -5.59 6.43
C TYR A 50 10.37 -5.42 5.96
N LYS A 51 10.68 -4.34 5.26
CA LYS A 51 11.98 -4.10 4.59
C LYS A 51 13.19 -4.20 5.53
N VAL A 52 13.02 -3.95 6.81
CA VAL A 52 14.07 -4.10 7.81
C VAL A 52 14.65 -5.52 7.84
N ARG A 53 13.84 -6.55 7.63
CA ARG A 53 14.23 -7.95 7.63
C ARG A 53 15.33 -8.24 6.61
N GLY A 54 15.04 -7.93 5.33
CA GLY A 54 15.99 -8.16 4.23
C GLY A 54 17.22 -7.25 4.30
N ALA A 55 17.04 -5.98 4.68
CA ALA A 55 18.17 -5.07 4.86
C ALA A 55 19.12 -5.54 5.96
N TYR A 56 18.57 -5.93 7.11
CA TYR A 56 19.39 -6.38 8.23
C TYR A 56 20.13 -7.69 7.90
N TYR A 57 19.44 -8.69 7.35
CA TYR A 57 20.09 -9.94 6.98
C TYR A 57 21.15 -9.72 5.90
N LYS A 58 20.89 -8.93 4.85
CA LYS A 58 21.91 -8.60 3.84
C LYS A 58 23.13 -7.97 4.47
N ILE A 59 22.97 -6.97 5.33
CA ILE A 59 24.10 -6.28 5.97
C ILE A 59 24.87 -7.23 6.94
N SER A 60 24.18 -8.17 7.59
CA SER A 60 24.83 -9.18 8.43
C SER A 60 25.77 -10.10 7.68
N THR A 61 25.46 -10.40 6.40
CA THR A 61 26.29 -11.26 5.53
C THR A 61 27.55 -10.57 4.99
N LEU A 62 27.65 -9.26 5.13
CA LEU A 62 28.83 -8.49 4.68
C LEU A 62 30.02 -8.68 5.65
N THR A 63 31.22 -8.62 5.11
CA THR A 63 32.44 -8.58 5.91
C THR A 63 32.54 -7.29 6.74
N ALA A 64 33.35 -7.30 7.79
CA ALA A 64 33.59 -6.10 8.58
C ALA A 64 34.20 -4.96 7.72
N GLU A 65 35.02 -5.29 6.73
CA GLU A 65 35.62 -4.32 5.83
C GLU A 65 34.60 -3.68 4.90
N GLU A 66 33.67 -4.48 4.31
CA GLU A 66 32.59 -3.96 3.48
C GLU A 66 31.70 -3.02 4.29
N ARG A 67 31.30 -3.41 5.50
CA ARG A 67 30.53 -2.53 6.39
C ARG A 67 31.25 -1.25 6.76
N LYS A 68 32.58 -1.32 6.98
CA LYS A 68 33.41 -0.16 7.33
C LYS A 68 33.56 0.83 6.19
N LYS A 69 33.62 0.35 4.94
CA LYS A 69 33.65 1.24 3.75
C LYS A 69 32.38 2.09 3.66
N GLY A 70 31.25 1.52 4.01
CA GLY A 70 29.94 2.18 4.00
C GLY A 70 28.93 1.46 3.11
N LEU A 71 27.66 1.76 3.33
CA LEU A 71 26.52 1.16 2.65
C LEU A 71 25.79 2.25 1.86
N ILE A 72 25.23 1.90 0.72
CA ILE A 72 24.43 2.83 -0.07
C ILE A 72 23.20 2.15 -0.65
N THR A 73 22.13 2.91 -0.82
CA THR A 73 20.94 2.50 -1.58
C THR A 73 20.23 3.70 -2.18
N ALA A 74 19.37 3.45 -3.17
CA ALA A 74 18.42 4.42 -3.69
C ALA A 74 17.02 4.03 -3.24
N SER A 75 16.37 4.86 -2.44
CA SER A 75 14.97 4.66 -2.01
C SER A 75 14.48 5.87 -1.22
N ALA A 76 13.26 6.31 -1.48
CA ALA A 76 12.57 7.33 -0.69
C ALA A 76 11.56 6.77 0.33
N GLY A 77 11.49 5.44 0.49
CA GLY A 77 10.45 4.77 1.28
C GLY A 77 10.98 3.76 2.30
N ASN A 78 10.25 2.65 2.42
CA ASN A 78 10.48 1.60 3.41
C ASN A 78 11.89 1.00 3.38
N HIS A 79 12.47 0.85 2.19
CA HIS A 79 13.81 0.29 2.07
C HIS A 79 14.88 1.25 2.61
N ALA A 80 14.75 2.55 2.36
CA ALA A 80 15.63 3.57 2.93
C ALA A 80 15.69 3.48 4.46
N GLN A 81 14.51 3.41 5.09
CA GLN A 81 14.39 3.30 6.54
C GLN A 81 14.94 1.96 7.05
N GLY A 82 14.67 0.86 6.35
CA GLY A 82 15.21 -0.46 6.68
C GLY A 82 16.73 -0.51 6.64
N VAL A 83 17.35 0.06 5.59
CA VAL A 83 18.82 0.13 5.45
C VAL A 83 19.43 1.05 6.50
N ALA A 84 18.86 2.24 6.72
CA ALA A 84 19.33 3.19 7.72
C ALA A 84 19.32 2.58 9.13
N TYR A 85 18.20 1.95 9.50
CA TYR A 85 18.06 1.26 10.80
C TYR A 85 19.05 0.11 10.96
N ALA A 86 19.16 -0.76 9.96
CA ALA A 86 20.05 -1.90 9.98
C ALA A 86 21.53 -1.46 10.04
N ALA A 87 21.94 -0.49 9.22
CA ALA A 87 23.28 0.07 9.24
C ALA A 87 23.67 0.61 10.62
N LYS A 88 22.76 1.36 11.26
CA LYS A 88 22.97 1.88 12.62
C LYS A 88 23.22 0.75 13.63
N LYS A 89 22.51 -0.38 13.53
CA LYS A 89 22.70 -1.54 14.42
C LYS A 89 24.08 -2.18 14.27
N PHE A 90 24.62 -2.20 13.05
CA PHE A 90 25.96 -2.70 12.76
C PHE A 90 27.06 -1.65 12.93
N GLY A 91 26.75 -0.43 13.33
CA GLY A 91 27.73 0.67 13.43
C GLY A 91 28.31 1.09 12.06
N ALA A 92 27.62 0.76 10.98
CA ALA A 92 28.03 1.10 9.62
C ALA A 92 27.42 2.44 9.17
N LYS A 93 28.17 3.20 8.34
CA LYS A 93 27.63 4.39 7.69
C LYS A 93 26.70 3.98 6.55
N ALA A 94 25.57 4.65 6.42
CA ALA A 94 24.66 4.45 5.30
C ALA A 94 24.38 5.78 4.58
N THR A 95 24.50 5.76 3.27
CA THR A 95 24.13 6.87 2.37
C THR A 95 22.88 6.46 1.60
N ILE A 96 21.84 7.29 1.66
CA ILE A 96 20.56 7.03 0.98
C ILE A 96 20.34 8.10 -0.06
N VAL A 97 20.29 7.71 -1.33
CA VAL A 97 20.01 8.63 -2.44
C VAL A 97 18.50 8.65 -2.69
N MET A 98 17.92 9.84 -2.73
CA MET A 98 16.50 10.08 -2.93
C MET A 98 16.29 11.13 -4.03
N PRO A 99 15.19 11.05 -4.81
CA PRO A 99 14.80 12.15 -5.68
C PRO A 99 14.61 13.47 -4.91
N THR A 100 14.89 14.60 -5.57
CA THR A 100 14.68 15.95 -5.00
C THR A 100 13.21 16.22 -4.67
N THR A 101 12.31 15.56 -5.36
CA THR A 101 10.85 15.62 -5.16
C THR A 101 10.37 14.86 -3.91
N THR A 102 11.27 14.17 -3.20
CA THR A 102 10.90 13.37 -2.00
C THR A 102 10.38 14.27 -0.88
N PRO A 103 9.19 13.98 -0.30
CA PRO A 103 8.64 14.73 0.81
C PRO A 103 9.60 14.83 2.00
N LEU A 104 9.75 16.03 2.58
CA LEU A 104 10.67 16.30 3.69
C LEU A 104 10.48 15.37 4.88
N ILE A 105 9.26 14.93 5.14
CA ILE A 105 8.97 14.00 6.24
C ILE A 105 9.69 12.65 6.03
N LYS A 106 9.75 12.14 4.80
CA LYS A 106 10.47 10.89 4.45
C LYS A 106 11.98 11.07 4.58
N VAL A 107 12.50 12.23 4.12
CA VAL A 107 13.92 12.60 4.27
C VAL A 107 14.31 12.66 5.74
N ASN A 108 13.55 13.37 6.55
CA ASN A 108 13.83 13.55 7.98
C ASN A 108 13.73 12.23 8.76
N ARG A 109 12.74 11.37 8.46
CA ARG A 109 12.65 10.05 9.07
C ARG A 109 13.91 9.22 8.83
N THR A 110 14.43 9.25 7.60
CA THR A 110 15.64 8.50 7.25
C THR A 110 16.88 9.07 7.94
N LYS A 111 17.02 10.41 8.00
CA LYS A 111 18.11 11.09 8.74
C LYS A 111 18.07 10.77 10.25
N ASN A 112 16.88 10.74 10.85
CA ASN A 112 16.70 10.41 12.27
C ASN A 112 17.11 8.97 12.60
N LEU A 113 17.09 8.07 11.62
CA LEU A 113 17.63 6.71 11.75
C LEU A 113 19.15 6.66 11.63
N GLY A 114 19.83 7.79 11.37
CA GLY A 114 21.29 7.92 11.38
C GLY A 114 21.93 7.82 9.99
N ALA A 115 21.17 7.80 8.91
CA ALA A 115 21.72 7.78 7.56
C ALA A 115 22.00 9.20 7.02
N GLU A 116 23.00 9.30 6.18
CA GLU A 116 23.23 10.45 5.31
C GLU A 116 22.23 10.38 4.14
N VAL A 117 21.58 11.50 3.81
CA VAL A 117 20.64 11.57 2.68
C VAL A 117 21.19 12.52 1.63
N VAL A 118 21.33 12.00 0.41
CA VAL A 118 21.71 12.74 -0.80
C VAL A 118 20.46 12.90 -1.66
N LEU A 119 20.07 14.13 -1.94
CA LEU A 119 18.96 14.43 -2.85
C LEU A 119 19.53 14.64 -4.27
N TYR A 120 19.06 13.84 -5.24
CA TYR A 120 19.56 13.91 -6.62
C TYR A 120 18.50 13.43 -7.62
N GLY A 121 18.37 14.20 -8.71
CA GLY A 121 17.40 13.94 -9.79
C GLY A 121 15.96 14.14 -9.36
N ASP A 122 15.05 14.03 -10.31
CA ASP A 122 13.61 14.23 -10.07
C ASP A 122 12.85 12.90 -9.97
N VAL A 123 13.45 11.81 -10.47
CA VAL A 123 12.84 10.47 -10.49
C VAL A 123 13.75 9.42 -9.88
N TYR A 124 13.16 8.27 -9.53
CA TYR A 124 13.89 7.15 -8.91
C TYR A 124 15.09 6.67 -9.74
N ASP A 125 14.96 6.57 -11.06
CA ASP A 125 16.01 6.03 -11.92
C ASP A 125 17.28 6.91 -11.89
N GLU A 126 17.12 8.23 -11.80
CA GLU A 126 18.25 9.19 -11.67
C GLU A 126 18.92 9.06 -10.29
N ALA A 127 18.13 8.99 -9.23
CA ALA A 127 18.65 8.76 -7.88
C ALA A 127 19.38 7.41 -7.78
N CYS A 128 18.87 6.38 -8.44
CA CYS A 128 19.47 5.04 -8.49
C CYS A 128 20.81 5.07 -9.25
N ALA A 129 20.87 5.72 -10.41
CA ALA A 129 22.12 5.89 -11.18
C ALA A 129 23.19 6.63 -10.34
N LYS A 130 22.78 7.69 -9.62
CA LYS A 130 23.68 8.43 -8.72
C LYS A 130 24.16 7.57 -7.55
N ALA A 131 23.32 6.71 -7.02
CA ALA A 131 23.71 5.80 -5.95
C ALA A 131 24.78 4.79 -6.44
N TYR A 132 24.67 4.27 -7.65
CA TYR A 132 25.71 3.42 -8.24
C TYR A 132 27.02 4.19 -8.50
N GLU A 133 26.94 5.41 -9.03
CA GLU A 133 28.12 6.28 -9.22
C GLU A 133 28.86 6.48 -7.88
N LEU A 134 28.15 6.80 -6.82
CA LEU A 134 28.73 6.99 -5.48
C LEU A 134 29.28 5.68 -4.90
N ALA A 135 28.61 4.55 -5.16
CA ALA A 135 29.08 3.24 -4.75
C ALA A 135 30.45 2.93 -5.35
N ASP A 136 30.61 3.14 -6.67
CA ASP A 136 31.85 2.90 -7.38
C ASP A 136 32.95 3.87 -6.93
N ALA A 137 32.62 5.17 -6.78
CA ALA A 137 33.60 6.20 -6.40
C ALA A 137 34.19 6.02 -5.00
N HIS A 138 33.36 5.52 -4.05
CA HIS A 138 33.72 5.39 -2.61
C HIS A 138 33.92 3.96 -2.17
N GLY A 139 33.62 2.96 -3.00
CA GLY A 139 33.66 1.55 -2.66
C GLY A 139 32.55 1.14 -1.68
N TYR A 140 31.42 1.81 -1.70
CA TYR A 140 30.27 1.47 -0.87
C TYR A 140 29.60 0.19 -1.35
N THR A 141 29.06 -0.59 -0.43
CA THR A 141 28.24 -1.76 -0.77
C THR A 141 26.80 -1.30 -1.05
N PHE A 142 26.34 -1.56 -2.27
CA PHE A 142 24.94 -1.26 -2.65
C PHE A 142 23.99 -2.29 -2.04
N ILE A 143 23.02 -1.84 -1.28
CA ILE A 143 21.96 -2.67 -0.69
C ILE A 143 20.71 -2.57 -1.56
N HIS A 144 20.53 -3.57 -2.43
CA HIS A 144 19.43 -3.55 -3.42
C HIS A 144 18.06 -3.71 -2.76
N PRO A 145 17.02 -2.95 -3.16
CA PRO A 145 15.70 -2.99 -2.52
C PRO A 145 14.93 -4.30 -2.71
N PHE A 146 15.25 -5.13 -3.70
CA PHE A 146 14.55 -6.38 -4.01
C PHE A 146 15.36 -7.40 -4.82
N ASP A 147 16.26 -7.01 -5.74
CA ASP A 147 16.98 -7.92 -6.65
C ASP A 147 18.29 -8.46 -6.04
N ASP A 148 18.20 -8.97 -4.82
CA ASP A 148 19.31 -9.59 -4.08
C ASP A 148 18.78 -10.80 -3.28
N LEU A 149 19.44 -11.95 -3.45
CA LEU A 149 19.01 -13.19 -2.81
C LEU A 149 19.14 -13.18 -1.29
N ALA A 150 20.11 -12.46 -0.72
CA ALA A 150 20.22 -12.31 0.72
C ALA A 150 19.09 -11.40 1.26
N VAL A 151 18.77 -10.30 0.54
CA VAL A 151 17.61 -9.49 0.87
C VAL A 151 16.33 -10.33 0.82
N ALA A 152 16.11 -11.10 -0.25
CA ALA A 152 14.96 -11.98 -0.39
C ALA A 152 14.90 -13.05 0.73
N THR A 153 16.04 -13.60 1.15
CA THR A 153 16.12 -14.56 2.28
C THR A 153 15.61 -13.91 3.57
N GLY A 154 16.10 -12.71 3.90
CA GLY A 154 15.63 -11.98 5.08
C GLY A 154 14.13 -11.69 5.03
N GLN A 155 13.58 -11.31 3.87
CA GLN A 155 12.14 -11.08 3.70
C GLN A 155 11.32 -12.38 3.88
N GLY A 156 11.88 -13.51 3.44
CA GLY A 156 11.23 -14.83 3.56
C GLY A 156 11.02 -15.30 5.00
N THR A 157 11.72 -14.71 5.97
CA THR A 157 11.53 -15.03 7.41
C THR A 157 10.09 -14.78 7.89
N ILE A 158 9.33 -13.96 7.17
CA ILE A 158 7.89 -13.77 7.40
C ILE A 158 7.14 -15.11 7.28
N ALA A 159 7.46 -15.90 6.26
CA ALA A 159 6.83 -17.20 6.07
C ALA A 159 7.20 -18.18 7.20
N MET A 160 8.42 -18.10 7.77
CA MET A 160 8.79 -18.91 8.94
C MET A 160 7.88 -18.63 10.15
N GLU A 161 7.60 -17.34 10.40
CA GLU A 161 6.69 -16.93 11.47
C GLU A 161 5.24 -17.37 11.17
N ILE A 162 4.79 -17.24 9.93
CA ILE A 162 3.45 -17.70 9.51
C ILE A 162 3.28 -19.21 9.79
N PHE A 163 4.24 -20.03 9.37
CA PHE A 163 4.15 -21.48 9.58
C PHE A 163 4.24 -21.88 11.05
N LYS A 164 4.98 -21.15 11.86
CA LYS A 164 5.06 -21.35 13.29
C LYS A 164 3.72 -21.15 14.00
N GLU A 165 2.96 -20.13 13.56
CA GLU A 165 1.67 -19.77 14.18
C GLU A 165 0.49 -20.48 13.53
N LEU A 166 0.53 -20.72 12.22
CA LEU A 166 -0.53 -21.37 11.44
C LEU A 166 0.05 -22.50 10.56
N PRO A 167 0.44 -23.65 11.14
CA PRO A 167 1.05 -24.76 10.38
C PRO A 167 0.16 -25.31 9.25
N LEU A 168 -1.14 -25.11 9.37
CA LEU A 168 -2.14 -25.57 8.41
C LEU A 168 -2.59 -24.49 7.42
N VAL A 169 -1.80 -23.43 7.21
CA VAL A 169 -2.08 -22.42 6.18
C VAL A 169 -2.18 -23.07 4.80
N GLU A 170 -3.12 -22.63 3.98
CA GLU A 170 -3.35 -23.17 2.64
C GLU A 170 -3.00 -22.15 1.56
N TYR A 171 -3.20 -20.86 1.83
CA TYR A 171 -2.93 -19.75 0.92
C TYR A 171 -2.16 -18.64 1.62
N ILE A 172 -1.17 -18.08 0.94
CA ILE A 172 -0.46 -16.87 1.37
C ILE A 172 -0.54 -15.84 0.24
N LEU A 173 -1.12 -14.69 0.51
CA LEU A 173 -1.14 -13.56 -0.41
C LEU A 173 0.03 -12.65 -0.09
N VAL A 174 0.81 -12.29 -1.11
CA VAL A 174 2.03 -11.48 -0.96
C VAL A 174 2.04 -10.33 -1.97
N PRO A 175 2.25 -9.07 -1.54
CA PRO A 175 2.33 -7.94 -2.47
C PRO A 175 3.63 -8.00 -3.27
N ILE A 176 3.54 -7.65 -4.56
CA ILE A 176 4.67 -7.64 -5.48
C ILE A 176 4.89 -6.23 -6.02
N GLY A 177 6.13 -5.74 -5.85
CA GLY A 177 6.71 -4.69 -6.65
C GLY A 177 7.84 -5.30 -7.47
N GLY A 178 9.11 -5.08 -7.08
CA GLY A 178 10.26 -5.70 -7.74
C GLY A 178 10.44 -7.21 -7.52
N GLY A 179 9.71 -7.81 -6.57
CA GLY A 179 9.62 -9.27 -6.38
C GLY A 179 10.39 -9.85 -5.19
N GLY A 180 11.22 -9.08 -4.47
CA GLY A 180 12.08 -9.63 -3.41
C GLY A 180 11.32 -10.29 -2.25
N LEU A 181 10.22 -9.69 -1.78
CA LEU A 181 9.36 -10.27 -0.75
C LEU A 181 8.71 -11.58 -1.23
N ALA A 182 8.09 -11.53 -2.41
CA ALA A 182 7.41 -12.68 -2.98
C ALA A 182 8.37 -13.85 -3.24
N THR A 183 9.61 -13.56 -3.66
CA THR A 183 10.68 -14.57 -3.81
C THR A 183 10.98 -15.26 -2.48
N GLY A 184 11.23 -14.49 -1.43
CA GLY A 184 11.55 -15.06 -0.12
C GLY A 184 10.41 -15.90 0.44
N VAL A 185 9.20 -15.33 0.49
CA VAL A 185 8.00 -15.96 1.04
C VAL A 185 7.63 -17.22 0.24
N SER A 186 7.55 -17.14 -1.10
CA SER A 186 7.14 -18.26 -1.92
C SER A 186 8.18 -19.40 -1.90
N THR A 187 9.47 -19.06 -1.94
CA THR A 187 10.52 -20.09 -1.89
C THR A 187 10.48 -20.83 -0.57
N LEU A 188 10.42 -20.13 0.56
CA LEU A 188 10.35 -20.79 1.86
C LEU A 188 9.05 -21.59 2.02
N ALA A 189 7.91 -21.04 1.62
CA ALA A 189 6.63 -21.76 1.66
C ALA A 189 6.69 -23.08 0.89
N LYS A 190 7.25 -23.07 -0.33
CA LYS A 190 7.40 -24.30 -1.14
C LYS A 190 8.42 -25.28 -0.59
N LEU A 191 9.48 -24.81 0.11
CA LEU A 191 10.43 -25.68 0.79
C LEU A 191 9.80 -26.39 1.99
N LEU A 192 8.95 -25.70 2.76
CA LEU A 192 8.26 -26.24 3.93
C LEU A 192 7.07 -27.14 3.55
N ASN A 193 6.26 -26.69 2.60
CA ASN A 193 5.11 -27.45 2.11
C ASN A 193 4.76 -27.06 0.66
N PRO A 194 5.12 -27.91 -0.32
CA PRO A 194 4.85 -27.64 -1.75
C PRO A 194 3.37 -27.47 -2.12
N LYS A 195 2.45 -27.94 -1.26
CA LYS A 195 1.00 -27.86 -1.52
C LYS A 195 0.41 -26.48 -1.23
N ILE A 196 1.12 -25.63 -0.47
CA ILE A 196 0.65 -24.27 -0.17
C ILE A 196 0.61 -23.44 -1.43
N LYS A 197 -0.47 -22.68 -1.57
CA LYS A 197 -0.64 -21.74 -2.67
C LYS A 197 -0.13 -20.37 -2.27
N VAL A 198 0.85 -19.85 -3.01
CA VAL A 198 1.35 -18.48 -2.83
C VAL A 198 0.89 -17.65 -4.00
N ILE A 199 0.06 -16.65 -3.70
CA ILE A 199 -0.55 -15.78 -4.70
C ILE A 199 0.10 -14.40 -4.60
N GLY A 200 0.72 -13.98 -5.70
CA GLY A 200 1.24 -12.62 -5.82
C GLY A 200 0.12 -11.62 -6.04
N VAL A 201 0.27 -10.41 -5.53
CA VAL A 201 -0.69 -9.33 -5.79
C VAL A 201 0.05 -8.09 -6.25
N GLU A 202 -0.31 -7.59 -7.43
CA GLU A 202 0.22 -6.37 -8.03
C GLU A 202 -0.88 -5.31 -8.22
N PRO A 203 -0.55 -4.02 -8.19
CA PRO A 203 -1.47 -3.01 -8.68
C PRO A 203 -1.63 -3.14 -10.21
N ALA A 204 -2.84 -2.99 -10.72
CA ALA A 204 -3.12 -3.09 -12.16
C ALA A 204 -2.29 -2.10 -12.98
N GLY A 205 -2.06 -0.90 -12.43
CA GLY A 205 -1.23 0.13 -13.07
C GLY A 205 0.29 -0.09 -12.97
N ALA A 206 0.78 -1.18 -12.32
CA ALA A 206 2.20 -1.52 -12.21
C ALA A 206 2.43 -3.03 -12.12
N ASN A 207 1.88 -3.80 -13.07
CA ASN A 207 1.86 -5.27 -13.10
C ASN A 207 3.06 -5.88 -13.86
N CYS A 208 4.27 -5.40 -13.59
CA CYS A 208 5.47 -5.81 -14.32
C CYS A 208 5.83 -7.29 -14.15
N MET A 209 5.53 -7.89 -13.00
CA MET A 209 5.79 -9.31 -12.75
C MET A 209 4.81 -10.20 -13.52
N GLN A 210 3.52 -9.86 -13.54
CA GLN A 210 2.50 -10.57 -14.32
C GLN A 210 2.86 -10.55 -15.81
N ALA A 211 3.25 -9.36 -16.33
CA ALA A 211 3.70 -9.22 -17.70
C ALA A 211 4.94 -10.07 -17.98
N SER A 212 5.89 -10.12 -17.04
CA SER A 212 7.12 -10.91 -17.17
C SER A 212 6.85 -12.41 -17.17
N ILE A 213 5.97 -12.90 -16.30
CA ILE A 213 5.56 -14.33 -16.28
C ILE A 213 4.88 -14.71 -17.59
N LYS A 214 3.93 -13.87 -18.06
CA LYS A 214 3.24 -14.08 -19.34
C LYS A 214 4.20 -14.17 -20.53
N ASN A 215 5.25 -13.33 -20.52
CA ASN A 215 6.25 -13.29 -21.59
C ASN A 215 7.40 -14.31 -21.41
N GLY A 216 7.45 -15.01 -20.28
CA GLY A 216 8.51 -15.96 -19.93
C GLY A 216 9.89 -15.33 -19.68
N LYS A 217 9.97 -14.00 -19.58
CA LYS A 217 11.21 -13.21 -19.37
C LYS A 217 10.92 -11.91 -18.66
N VAL A 218 11.92 -11.37 -17.96
CA VAL A 218 11.85 -10.03 -17.38
C VAL A 218 11.40 -9.01 -18.42
N THR A 219 10.31 -8.32 -18.12
CA THR A 219 9.67 -7.34 -19.01
C THR A 219 9.56 -6.01 -18.30
N THR A 220 10.01 -4.94 -18.96
CA THR A 220 9.87 -3.57 -18.48
C THR A 220 8.57 -2.96 -18.98
N LEU A 221 7.77 -2.41 -18.07
CA LEU A 221 6.57 -1.66 -18.44
C LEU A 221 6.96 -0.28 -18.99
N PRO A 222 6.24 0.23 -19.99
CA PRO A 222 6.50 1.56 -20.54
C PRO A 222 6.20 2.66 -19.49
N THR A 223 5.15 2.50 -18.73
CA THR A 223 4.70 3.44 -17.69
C THR A 223 4.20 2.68 -16.47
N VAL A 224 4.18 3.34 -15.32
CA VAL A 224 3.50 2.90 -14.10
C VAL A 224 2.59 4.01 -13.63
N ASN A 225 1.37 3.67 -13.22
CA ASN A 225 0.39 4.61 -12.70
C ASN A 225 -0.46 3.90 -11.63
N THR A 226 -0.15 4.15 -10.36
CA THR A 226 -0.87 3.59 -9.22
C THR A 226 -0.61 4.40 -7.97
N ILE A 227 -1.55 4.42 -7.03
CA ILE A 227 -1.37 5.00 -5.69
C ILE A 227 -0.52 4.11 -4.77
N ALA A 228 -0.22 2.87 -5.18
CA ALA A 228 0.60 1.91 -4.41
C ALA A 228 2.10 2.14 -4.68
N ASP A 229 2.62 3.30 -4.29
CA ASP A 229 3.99 3.79 -4.58
C ASP A 229 5.10 2.82 -4.13
N GLY A 230 4.93 2.09 -3.03
CA GLY A 230 5.91 1.07 -2.58
C GLY A 230 6.04 -0.14 -3.52
N THR A 231 5.10 -0.36 -4.43
CA THR A 231 5.07 -1.43 -5.44
C THR A 231 5.03 -0.92 -6.87
N ALA A 232 5.14 0.40 -7.10
CA ALA A 232 5.16 1.04 -8.41
C ALA A 232 6.52 0.83 -9.12
N VAL A 233 6.79 -0.40 -9.54
CA VAL A 233 8.04 -0.82 -10.17
C VAL A 233 7.83 -1.12 -11.64
N LYS A 234 8.71 -0.55 -12.51
CA LYS A 234 8.63 -0.77 -13.97
C LYS A 234 9.20 -2.12 -14.39
N THR A 235 10.27 -2.58 -13.71
CA THR A 235 11.02 -3.78 -14.11
C THR A 235 11.24 -4.65 -12.88
N PRO A 236 10.84 -5.92 -12.89
CA PRO A 236 11.14 -6.83 -11.79
C PRO A 236 12.63 -7.18 -11.73
N GLY A 237 13.08 -7.69 -10.58
CA GLY A 237 14.46 -8.13 -10.42
C GLY A 237 14.79 -9.33 -11.30
N SER A 238 15.93 -9.28 -11.96
CA SER A 238 16.38 -10.35 -12.85
C SER A 238 16.90 -11.59 -12.09
N ASN A 239 17.56 -11.37 -10.96
CA ASN A 239 18.10 -12.44 -10.12
C ASN A 239 17.01 -13.22 -9.38
N ILE A 240 15.91 -12.53 -9.06
CA ILE A 240 14.80 -13.15 -8.29
C ILE A 240 13.71 -13.71 -9.19
N PHE A 241 13.60 -13.28 -10.43
CA PHE A 241 12.55 -13.69 -11.36
C PHE A 241 12.43 -15.21 -11.53
N PRO A 242 13.53 -16.00 -11.69
CA PRO A 242 13.44 -17.46 -11.83
C PRO A 242 12.79 -18.16 -10.63
N TYR A 243 12.96 -17.60 -9.43
CA TYR A 243 12.33 -18.13 -8.21
C TYR A 243 10.83 -17.87 -8.19
N ILE A 244 10.42 -16.66 -8.59
CA ILE A 244 9.01 -16.28 -8.68
C ILE A 244 8.31 -17.14 -9.75
N GLN A 245 8.88 -17.26 -10.93
CA GLN A 245 8.34 -18.06 -12.02
C GLN A 245 8.11 -19.53 -11.60
N LYS A 246 8.97 -20.06 -10.74
CA LYS A 246 8.88 -21.42 -10.21
C LYS A 246 7.89 -21.59 -9.08
N ASN A 247 7.82 -20.62 -8.16
CA ASN A 247 7.24 -20.82 -6.83
C ASN A 247 5.90 -20.11 -6.62
N LEU A 248 5.56 -19.09 -7.42
CA LEU A 248 4.22 -18.52 -7.38
C LEU A 248 3.21 -19.40 -8.11
N ASP A 249 2.05 -19.54 -7.52
CA ASP A 249 0.94 -20.30 -8.12
C ASP A 249 0.07 -19.44 -9.04
N ASP A 250 -0.08 -18.14 -8.71
CA ASP A 250 -0.86 -17.19 -9.50
C ASP A 250 -0.48 -15.74 -9.14
N ILE A 251 -0.91 -14.77 -9.97
CA ILE A 251 -0.84 -13.33 -9.70
C ILE A 251 -2.21 -12.70 -9.94
N ILE A 252 -2.71 -11.99 -8.92
CA ILE A 252 -3.92 -11.18 -8.96
C ILE A 252 -3.51 -9.70 -9.10
N THR A 253 -4.20 -8.97 -9.97
CA THR A 253 -4.09 -7.51 -10.04
C THR A 253 -5.29 -6.84 -9.38
N VAL A 254 -5.04 -5.69 -8.72
CA VAL A 254 -6.07 -4.86 -8.07
C VAL A 254 -5.99 -3.43 -8.58
N GLU A 255 -7.15 -2.80 -8.69
CA GLU A 255 -7.28 -1.40 -9.08
C GLU A 255 -7.09 -0.46 -7.88
N ASP A 256 -6.74 0.80 -8.12
CA ASP A 256 -6.51 1.78 -7.07
C ASP A 256 -7.78 2.04 -6.22
N ASP A 257 -8.96 1.99 -6.81
CA ASP A 257 -10.24 2.11 -6.11
C ASP A 257 -10.47 0.98 -5.11
N GLU A 258 -10.01 -0.23 -5.43
CA GLU A 258 -10.06 -1.38 -4.52
C GLU A 258 -9.13 -1.20 -3.32
N LEU A 259 -7.98 -0.52 -3.51
CA LEU A 259 -7.07 -0.17 -2.42
C LEU A 259 -7.68 0.87 -1.48
N ILE A 260 -8.36 1.89 -2.04
CA ILE A 260 -9.07 2.91 -1.27
C ILE A 260 -10.17 2.26 -0.42
N ALA A 261 -10.93 1.33 -0.99
CA ALA A 261 -11.95 0.58 -0.25
C ALA A 261 -11.33 -0.28 0.86
N ALA A 262 -10.22 -0.98 0.57
CA ALA A 262 -9.50 -1.79 1.55
C ALA A 262 -8.91 -0.94 2.68
N PHE A 263 -8.47 0.30 2.41
CA PHE A 263 -7.99 1.22 3.45
C PHE A 263 -9.07 1.51 4.48
N LEU A 264 -10.28 1.87 4.03
CA LEU A 264 -11.40 2.12 4.95
C LEU A 264 -11.77 0.87 5.73
N ASP A 265 -11.79 -0.31 5.10
CA ASP A 265 -12.05 -1.58 5.80
C ASP A 265 -11.05 -1.82 6.94
N MET A 266 -9.76 -1.53 6.70
CA MET A 266 -8.72 -1.69 7.72
C MET A 266 -8.86 -0.68 8.87
N VAL A 267 -9.13 0.58 8.56
CA VAL A 267 -9.30 1.63 9.58
C VAL A 267 -10.57 1.40 10.40
N GLU A 268 -11.70 1.10 9.75
CA GLU A 268 -13.00 0.97 10.42
C GLU A 268 -13.12 -0.33 11.22
N ASN A 269 -12.61 -1.47 10.71
CA ASN A 269 -12.81 -2.78 11.34
C ASN A 269 -11.60 -3.28 12.14
N HIS A 270 -10.36 -2.89 11.76
CA HIS A 270 -9.15 -3.38 12.40
C HIS A 270 -8.40 -2.30 13.20
N LYS A 271 -8.76 -1.01 13.05
CA LYS A 271 -8.07 0.13 13.68
C LYS A 271 -6.58 0.20 13.31
N MET A 272 -6.26 -0.25 12.11
CA MET A 272 -4.90 -0.29 11.59
C MET A 272 -4.70 0.63 10.40
N VAL A 273 -3.59 1.37 10.41
CA VAL A 273 -3.11 2.12 9.24
C VAL A 273 -2.16 1.23 8.44
N VAL A 274 -2.54 0.98 7.19
CA VAL A 274 -1.76 0.20 6.23
C VAL A 274 -1.57 1.06 4.98
N GLU A 275 -0.35 1.15 4.47
CA GLU A 275 -0.07 1.90 3.23
C GLU A 275 -0.66 1.20 2.00
N ASN A 276 -0.88 1.95 0.91
CA ASN A 276 -1.54 1.42 -0.29
C ASN A 276 -0.90 0.13 -0.82
N SER A 277 0.42 0.03 -0.83
CA SER A 277 1.14 -1.20 -1.22
C SER A 277 0.92 -2.37 -0.26
N GLY A 278 0.70 -2.09 1.02
CA GLY A 278 0.37 -3.10 2.04
C GLY A 278 -1.06 -3.61 1.94
N LEU A 279 -1.96 -2.83 1.34
CA LEU A 279 -3.38 -3.15 1.15
C LEU A 279 -3.66 -4.06 -0.05
N LEU A 280 -2.69 -4.25 -0.95
CA LEU A 280 -2.83 -5.09 -2.14
C LEU A 280 -3.43 -6.45 -1.81
N THR A 281 -2.92 -7.12 -0.79
CA THR A 281 -3.37 -8.46 -0.40
C THR A 281 -4.76 -8.47 0.22
N VAL A 282 -5.17 -7.40 0.90
CA VAL A 282 -6.54 -7.24 1.43
C VAL A 282 -7.53 -7.02 0.29
N ALA A 283 -7.22 -6.12 -0.65
CA ALA A 283 -8.06 -5.85 -1.81
C ALA A 283 -8.27 -7.10 -2.70
N ALA A 284 -7.23 -7.94 -2.81
CA ALA A 284 -7.29 -9.17 -3.60
C ALA A 284 -8.15 -10.29 -2.99
N LEU A 285 -8.52 -10.24 -1.70
CA LEU A 285 -9.25 -11.33 -1.04
C LEU A 285 -10.58 -11.67 -1.72
N ASN A 286 -11.29 -10.66 -2.23
CA ASN A 286 -12.57 -10.87 -2.93
C ASN A 286 -12.40 -11.49 -4.34
N LYS A 287 -11.18 -11.48 -4.89
CA LYS A 287 -10.83 -12.06 -6.20
C LYS A 287 -10.34 -13.50 -6.09
N LEU A 288 -10.17 -14.04 -4.87
CA LEU A 288 -9.83 -15.43 -4.67
C LEU A 288 -11.04 -16.33 -4.97
N ASN A 289 -10.91 -17.17 -5.99
CA ASN A 289 -11.95 -18.13 -6.40
C ASN A 289 -11.94 -19.42 -5.54
N VAL A 290 -11.79 -19.25 -4.21
CA VAL A 290 -11.80 -20.35 -3.24
C VAL A 290 -12.62 -19.97 -2.01
N LYS A 291 -13.18 -20.97 -1.33
CA LYS A 291 -13.97 -20.81 -0.11
C LYS A 291 -13.54 -21.83 0.95
N GLY A 292 -13.75 -21.48 2.21
CA GLY A 292 -13.45 -22.36 3.35
C GLY A 292 -11.95 -22.61 3.55
N LYS A 293 -11.06 -21.75 3.03
CA LYS A 293 -9.60 -21.88 3.10
C LYS A 293 -8.99 -21.03 4.20
N ARG A 294 -7.88 -21.49 4.79
CA ARG A 294 -7.03 -20.69 5.68
C ARG A 294 -6.06 -19.88 4.85
N VAL A 295 -6.27 -18.57 4.85
CA VAL A 295 -5.57 -17.62 4.01
C VAL A 295 -4.82 -16.62 4.88
N VAL A 296 -3.54 -16.42 4.63
CA VAL A 296 -2.75 -15.35 5.26
C VAL A 296 -2.56 -14.20 4.25
N SER A 297 -2.92 -12.99 4.66
CA SER A 297 -2.72 -11.75 3.93
C SER A 297 -1.57 -10.96 4.57
N ILE A 298 -0.48 -10.70 3.84
CA ILE A 298 0.68 -9.98 4.36
C ILE A 298 0.45 -8.46 4.18
N LEU A 299 0.31 -7.73 5.28
CA LEU A 299 0.24 -6.27 5.32
C LEU A 299 1.67 -5.71 5.34
N SER A 300 2.23 -5.45 4.19
CA SER A 300 3.68 -5.25 4.02
C SER A 300 4.26 -3.98 4.64
N GLY A 301 3.46 -2.93 4.83
CA GLY A 301 3.90 -1.67 5.42
C GLY A 301 2.76 -0.72 5.78
N GLY A 302 3.08 0.29 6.59
CA GLY A 302 2.14 1.31 7.07
C GLY A 302 2.68 2.74 7.01
N ASN A 303 3.77 2.99 6.29
CA ASN A 303 4.44 4.29 6.22
C ASN A 303 3.73 5.26 5.25
N MET A 304 2.45 5.51 5.52
CA MET A 304 1.66 6.51 4.82
C MET A 304 1.81 7.87 5.48
N ASP A 305 1.89 8.94 4.70
CA ASP A 305 1.84 10.29 5.24
C ASP A 305 0.39 10.73 5.51
N VAL A 306 0.22 11.68 6.43
CA VAL A 306 -1.11 12.11 6.90
C VAL A 306 -1.92 12.81 5.79
N ILE A 307 -1.26 13.49 4.86
CA ILE A 307 -1.96 14.17 3.74
C ILE A 307 -2.52 13.11 2.78
N THR A 308 -1.70 12.13 2.40
CA THR A 308 -2.15 11.00 1.58
C THR A 308 -3.27 10.24 2.27
N MET A 309 -3.15 9.99 3.58
CA MET A 309 -4.20 9.33 4.38
C MET A 309 -5.52 10.12 4.32
N SER A 310 -5.47 11.43 4.53
CA SER A 310 -6.65 12.30 4.45
C SER A 310 -7.31 12.19 3.07
N SER A 311 -6.52 12.25 2.00
CA SER A 311 -7.03 12.13 0.62
C SER A 311 -7.69 10.76 0.36
N VAL A 312 -7.06 9.66 0.79
CA VAL A 312 -7.61 8.30 0.64
C VAL A 312 -8.91 8.13 1.43
N VAL A 313 -8.98 8.66 2.67
CA VAL A 313 -10.22 8.64 3.46
C VAL A 313 -11.34 9.38 2.76
N GLN A 314 -11.08 10.62 2.30
CA GLN A 314 -12.08 11.43 1.61
C GLN A 314 -12.61 10.73 0.35
N GLN A 315 -11.71 10.22 -0.49
CA GLN A 315 -12.11 9.50 -1.70
C GLN A 315 -12.90 8.22 -1.38
N GLY A 316 -12.47 7.48 -0.36
CA GLY A 316 -13.17 6.27 0.07
C GLY A 316 -14.59 6.55 0.59
N LEU A 317 -14.80 7.66 1.32
CA LEU A 317 -16.13 8.08 1.75
C LEU A 317 -17.01 8.47 0.57
N ILE A 318 -16.45 9.11 -0.45
CA ILE A 318 -17.16 9.45 -1.69
C ILE A 318 -17.52 8.16 -2.46
N PHE A 319 -16.62 7.23 -2.65
CA PHE A 319 -16.90 5.96 -3.34
C PHE A 319 -17.96 5.09 -2.65
N ARG A 320 -18.08 5.21 -1.32
CA ARG A 320 -19.13 4.51 -0.54
C ARG A 320 -20.42 5.31 -0.43
N ASP A 321 -20.59 6.37 -1.20
CA ASP A 321 -21.75 7.27 -1.14
C ASP A 321 -22.04 7.82 0.28
N ARG A 322 -21.00 7.86 1.14
CA ARG A 322 -21.11 8.43 2.49
C ARG A 322 -20.96 9.93 2.49
N ILE A 323 -20.29 10.48 1.49
CA ILE A 323 -20.19 11.92 1.21
C ILE A 323 -20.44 12.13 -0.27
N PHE A 324 -21.34 13.06 -0.60
CA PHE A 324 -21.62 13.44 -1.97
C PHE A 324 -22.08 14.90 -2.05
N THR A 325 -21.95 15.51 -3.23
CA THR A 325 -22.38 16.90 -3.45
C THR A 325 -23.50 16.94 -4.47
N VAL A 326 -24.57 17.65 -4.14
CA VAL A 326 -25.67 17.97 -5.05
C VAL A 326 -25.68 19.45 -5.37
N SER A 327 -26.03 19.78 -6.59
CA SER A 327 -26.35 21.13 -7.05
C SER A 327 -27.87 21.21 -7.28
N VAL A 328 -28.49 22.22 -6.68
CA VAL A 328 -29.93 22.51 -6.81
C VAL A 328 -30.09 23.95 -7.27
N LEU A 329 -30.90 24.17 -8.30
CA LEU A 329 -31.27 25.50 -8.74
C LEU A 329 -32.53 25.97 -8.00
N LEU A 330 -32.46 27.14 -7.39
CA LEU A 330 -33.53 27.72 -6.57
C LEU A 330 -34.01 29.07 -7.13
N PRO A 331 -35.29 29.40 -6.92
CA PRO A 331 -35.76 30.77 -7.06
C PRO A 331 -35.04 31.70 -6.09
N ASP A 332 -34.74 32.90 -6.53
CA ASP A 332 -34.20 33.97 -5.68
C ASP A 332 -35.32 34.55 -4.79
N LYS A 333 -35.67 33.82 -3.72
CA LYS A 333 -36.73 34.17 -2.74
C LYS A 333 -36.27 33.85 -1.34
N PRO A 334 -36.66 34.72 -0.34
CA PRO A 334 -36.47 34.37 1.06
C PRO A 334 -37.12 33.04 1.44
N GLY A 335 -36.42 32.21 2.22
CA GLY A 335 -36.90 30.96 2.76
C GLY A 335 -36.59 29.70 1.91
N GLU A 336 -36.14 29.84 0.66
CA GLU A 336 -35.85 28.66 -0.19
C GLU A 336 -34.73 27.79 0.38
N LEU A 337 -33.67 28.41 0.86
CA LEU A 337 -32.56 27.70 1.55
C LEU A 337 -33.07 26.91 2.77
N ALA A 338 -33.94 27.51 3.59
CA ALA A 338 -34.50 26.86 4.75
C ALA A 338 -35.33 25.62 4.37
N ARG A 339 -36.16 25.72 3.32
CA ARG A 339 -36.95 24.59 2.81
C ARG A 339 -36.10 23.42 2.31
N VAL A 340 -35.05 23.70 1.57
CA VAL A 340 -34.11 22.66 1.13
C VAL A 340 -33.45 21.98 2.34
N ALA A 341 -32.99 22.76 3.32
CA ALA A 341 -32.37 22.23 4.53
C ALA A 341 -33.35 21.36 5.35
N GLU A 342 -34.60 21.79 5.50
CA GLU A 342 -35.66 21.02 6.15
C GLU A 342 -35.99 19.73 5.41
N THR A 343 -36.02 19.74 4.08
CA THR A 343 -36.23 18.54 3.26
C THR A 343 -35.11 17.52 3.49
N ILE A 344 -33.84 17.95 3.50
CA ILE A 344 -32.68 17.10 3.75
C ILE A 344 -32.71 16.55 5.18
N ALA A 345 -32.99 17.42 6.17
CA ALA A 345 -33.08 17.04 7.58
C ALA A 345 -34.22 16.04 7.85
N GLY A 346 -35.34 16.16 7.13
CA GLY A 346 -36.48 15.26 7.22
C GLY A 346 -36.17 13.81 6.89
N VAL A 347 -35.13 13.56 6.12
CA VAL A 347 -34.60 12.22 5.78
C VAL A 347 -33.23 11.96 6.44
N GLN A 348 -32.90 12.67 7.50
CA GLN A 348 -31.66 12.51 8.27
C GLN A 348 -30.36 12.78 7.48
N GLY A 349 -30.42 13.50 6.37
CA GLY A 349 -29.24 13.98 5.66
C GLY A 349 -28.52 15.05 6.48
N ASN A 350 -27.19 14.91 6.61
CA ASN A 350 -26.37 15.88 7.33
C ASN A 350 -25.62 16.77 6.35
N VAL A 351 -25.74 18.11 6.48
CA VAL A 351 -25.04 19.07 5.62
C VAL A 351 -23.65 19.35 6.18
N ILE A 352 -22.61 18.99 5.40
CA ILE A 352 -21.20 19.22 5.77
C ILE A 352 -20.73 20.59 5.25
N LYS A 353 -21.12 20.94 4.00
CA LYS A 353 -20.69 22.17 3.34
C LYS A 353 -21.83 22.70 2.48
N LEU A 354 -21.96 24.01 2.44
CA LEU A 354 -22.97 24.67 1.65
C LEU A 354 -22.37 25.89 0.95
N GLU A 355 -22.58 25.95 -0.36
CA GLU A 355 -22.20 27.08 -1.21
C GLU A 355 -23.46 27.66 -1.86
N HIS A 356 -23.71 28.94 -1.61
CA HIS A 356 -24.86 29.67 -2.12
C HIS A 356 -24.40 30.66 -3.18
N ASN A 357 -24.58 30.33 -4.45
CA ASN A 357 -24.12 31.10 -5.58
C ASN A 357 -25.30 31.86 -6.21
N GLN A 358 -25.35 33.19 -6.05
CA GLN A 358 -26.33 34.03 -6.70
C GLN A 358 -25.89 34.40 -8.12
N PHE A 359 -26.86 34.87 -8.90
CA PHE A 359 -26.63 35.35 -10.28
C PHE A 359 -26.10 34.31 -11.29
N VAL A 360 -26.36 33.04 -11.06
CA VAL A 360 -25.96 31.95 -11.96
C VAL A 360 -26.68 32.06 -13.33
N THR A 361 -27.92 32.56 -13.33
CA THR A 361 -28.68 32.87 -14.52
C THR A 361 -29.44 34.20 -14.40
N THR A 362 -29.87 34.79 -15.52
CA THR A 362 -30.76 35.98 -15.54
C THR A 362 -32.21 35.62 -15.23
N ASN A 363 -32.57 34.36 -15.19
CA ASN A 363 -33.93 33.90 -14.86
C ASN A 363 -34.07 33.82 -13.33
N ARG A 364 -34.86 34.69 -12.75
CA ARG A 364 -35.11 34.78 -11.28
C ARG A 364 -35.68 33.49 -10.69
N ASN A 365 -36.34 32.64 -11.47
CA ASN A 365 -36.88 31.35 -11.02
C ASN A 365 -35.80 30.24 -10.87
N ALA A 366 -34.57 30.47 -11.36
CA ALA A 366 -33.42 29.58 -11.27
C ALA A 366 -32.13 30.38 -11.10
N ALA A 367 -32.18 31.52 -10.39
CA ALA A 367 -31.08 32.46 -10.31
C ALA A 367 -30.03 32.08 -9.25
N VAL A 368 -30.36 31.15 -8.34
CA VAL A 368 -29.50 30.72 -7.26
C VAL A 368 -29.12 29.26 -7.48
N GLU A 369 -27.82 28.97 -7.51
CA GLU A 369 -27.30 27.61 -7.41
C GLU A 369 -26.90 27.35 -5.93
N LEU A 370 -27.50 26.34 -5.34
CA LEU A 370 -27.11 25.85 -4.03
C LEU A 370 -26.35 24.53 -4.21
N ARG A 371 -25.04 24.55 -3.89
CA ARG A 371 -24.22 23.34 -3.84
C ARG A 371 -24.13 22.87 -2.40
N ILE A 372 -24.59 21.64 -2.17
CA ILE A 372 -24.70 21.08 -0.83
C ILE A 372 -23.87 19.80 -0.80
N THR A 373 -22.84 19.77 0.03
CA THR A 373 -22.10 18.53 0.34
C THR A 373 -22.76 17.88 1.54
N LEU A 374 -23.15 16.63 1.39
CA LEU A 374 -23.97 15.89 2.32
C LEU A 374 -23.22 14.65 2.81
N GLU A 375 -23.44 14.32 4.08
CA GLU A 375 -23.10 13.02 4.65
C GLU A 375 -24.33 12.11 4.62
N ALA A 376 -24.13 10.86 4.22
CA ALA A 376 -25.13 9.82 4.17
C ALA A 376 -24.61 8.50 4.78
N PHE A 377 -25.50 7.56 5.06
CA PHE A 377 -25.13 6.23 5.56
C PHE A 377 -24.72 5.24 4.45
N GLY A 378 -24.65 5.71 3.20
CA GLY A 378 -24.34 4.92 2.01
C GLY A 378 -25.35 5.13 0.90
N THR A 379 -25.29 4.28 -0.14
CA THR A 379 -26.02 4.46 -1.40
C THR A 379 -27.54 4.56 -1.20
N ASP A 380 -28.11 3.70 -0.38
CA ASP A 380 -29.59 3.72 -0.16
C ASP A 380 -30.04 5.03 0.50
N HIS A 381 -29.30 5.53 1.49
CA HIS A 381 -29.61 6.80 2.14
C HIS A 381 -29.37 7.99 1.22
N LYS A 382 -28.28 7.98 0.41
CA LYS A 382 -28.07 8.97 -0.64
C LYS A 382 -29.27 9.05 -1.59
N ASN A 383 -29.78 7.90 -2.06
CA ASN A 383 -30.93 7.84 -2.93
C ASN A 383 -32.20 8.39 -2.25
N GLN A 384 -32.44 8.08 -0.95
CA GLN A 384 -33.54 8.66 -0.18
C GLN A 384 -33.45 10.19 -0.09
N ILE A 385 -32.25 10.75 0.07
CA ILE A 385 -32.05 12.21 0.09
C ILE A 385 -32.37 12.82 -1.28
N LEU A 386 -31.91 12.20 -2.37
CA LEU A 386 -32.20 12.66 -3.73
C LEU A 386 -33.69 12.61 -4.04
N ASP A 387 -34.37 11.51 -3.70
CA ASP A 387 -35.82 11.35 -3.88
C ASP A 387 -36.63 12.37 -3.07
N ALA A 388 -36.17 12.71 -1.83
CA ALA A 388 -36.83 13.71 -1.01
C ALA A 388 -36.72 15.13 -1.63
N LEU A 389 -35.55 15.45 -2.19
CA LEU A 389 -35.37 16.71 -2.91
C LEU A 389 -36.22 16.77 -4.18
N GLU A 390 -36.33 15.69 -4.96
CA GLU A 390 -37.20 15.63 -6.14
C GLU A 390 -38.68 15.78 -5.78
N LYS A 391 -39.16 15.14 -4.71
CA LYS A 391 -40.53 15.29 -4.20
C LYS A 391 -40.82 16.68 -3.68
N GLY A 392 -39.80 17.41 -3.29
CA GLY A 392 -39.88 18.83 -2.91
C GLY A 392 -39.86 19.80 -4.10
N ASP A 393 -40.04 19.31 -5.34
CA ASP A 393 -39.96 20.06 -6.60
C ASP A 393 -38.57 20.64 -6.91
N TYR A 394 -37.53 20.10 -6.29
CA TYR A 394 -36.14 20.41 -6.63
C TYR A 394 -35.61 19.45 -7.69
N GLN A 395 -34.66 19.92 -8.50
CA GLN A 395 -33.98 19.07 -9.50
C GLN A 395 -32.52 18.87 -9.09
N PRO A 396 -32.21 17.95 -8.15
CA PRO A 396 -30.87 17.74 -7.67
C PRO A 396 -30.00 17.12 -8.78
N LYS A 397 -28.81 17.69 -8.99
CA LYS A 397 -27.79 17.15 -9.87
C LYS A 397 -26.57 16.79 -9.04
N ILE A 398 -26.14 15.52 -9.12
CA ILE A 398 -24.87 15.12 -8.50
C ILE A 398 -23.74 15.84 -9.23
N VAL A 399 -22.89 16.51 -8.49
CA VAL A 399 -21.69 17.20 -8.99
C VAL A 399 -20.45 16.67 -8.30
N ARG A 400 -19.27 17.01 -8.85
CA ARG A 400 -18.01 16.57 -8.25
C ARG A 400 -17.91 17.09 -6.82
N THR A 401 -17.69 16.17 -5.88
CA THR A 401 -17.47 16.50 -4.48
C THR A 401 -16.05 17.03 -4.28
N SER A 402 -15.94 18.18 -3.64
CA SER A 402 -14.69 18.77 -3.16
C SER A 402 -14.87 19.14 -1.68
N LEU A 403 -14.09 18.49 -0.84
CA LEU A 403 -14.06 18.71 0.61
C LEU A 403 -13.03 19.74 1.00
#